data_6170f4756937dba3a9a492bbec866c6e
#
_entry.id   6170f4756937dba3a9a492bbec866c6e
#
_cell.length_a   1.000
_cell.length_b   1.000
_cell.length_c   1.000
_cell.angle_alpha   90.00
_cell.angle_beta   90.00
_cell.angle_gamma   90.00
#
_symmetry.space_group_name_H-M   'P 1'
#
loop_
_entity.id
_entity.type
_entity.pdbx_description
1 polymer ?
#
loop_
_entity_poly.entity_id
_entity_poly.type
_entity_poly.pdbx_seq_one_letter_code
_entity_poly.pdbx_strand_id
1 'polypeptide(L)'
;MLFRSFPNAKTIMLEQNYRSTQTILDAANAVIARNENRKPKKLWTALGEGDKIVGYAADNAQQEAGWIANEIARIHEEEGIAYRDIAIMYRANAQSRSLEEAMINANLPYQLVGGTKFYERKEIKDALAYLQAIVNPADNVNVRRILNVPKRGLGVRAEGLIASYADAHDTTFFGAIEHMEQIEGMSARTTKPLGVFRDMMHGLADFAKDHDTKPSEVVAEVLSKSGILEELQRSEDPQDASRVDNLSQLQSVAAEFEQNTPDATLAGFLETTALVADSDQLPGENEDSGKVTMMTLHTAKGLEYPYVFLTGMEQGTFPHQRAMEDTSELAEERRLAYVGITRAKRRLYVTRAAVRAQWGQANDMMPSQFLDEIPDELIDWKRREAGVERMRASWRNDDDEFGGWDDDDDFGSVPFGGSSYGKSSYGGSSYGSGTYGSRSSYGSSSYGSGRAQYGGSSARGASSLYGSSSQRSYAGAGSSSSYGSLYGSYGSGKSSGKSGKVTTRRVKPKSKPVDLTKSSQASQTDNRSGLSISDVHVGDRLTHDHFGMGTVIEIQDKGANSVITVDFGNGEVKRLLLRMAPIEML
;
A
#
# COMPACT_ATOMS: atom_id res chain seq x y z
N MET A 1 20.52 -25.48 11.45
CA MET A 1 21.03 -26.03 12.73
C MET A 1 20.90 -27.56 12.84
N LEU A 2 19.77 -28.18 12.46
CA LEU A 2 19.54 -29.64 12.59
C LEU A 2 20.65 -30.55 11.99
N PHE A 3 21.22 -30.19 10.84
CA PHE A 3 22.27 -30.97 10.18
C PHE A 3 23.63 -30.99 10.92
N ARG A 4 23.90 -29.99 11.78
CA ARG A 4 25.12 -29.98 12.62
C ARG A 4 24.98 -30.91 13.84
N SER A 5 23.73 -31.11 14.30
CA SER A 5 23.45 -31.96 15.47
C SER A 5 23.37 -33.45 15.13
N PHE A 6 23.15 -33.79 13.85
CA PHE A 6 23.02 -35.16 13.37
C PHE A 6 23.90 -35.41 12.13
N PRO A 7 25.22 -35.52 12.30
CA PRO A 7 26.15 -35.65 11.17
C PRO A 7 25.95 -36.92 10.34
N ASN A 8 25.35 -37.96 10.91
CA ASN A 8 25.07 -39.22 10.24
C ASN A 8 23.65 -39.31 9.66
N ALA A 9 22.88 -38.24 9.67
CA ALA A 9 21.52 -38.22 9.12
C ALA A 9 21.53 -38.41 7.60
N LYS A 10 20.75 -39.38 7.10
CA LYS A 10 20.53 -39.58 5.67
C LYS A 10 19.65 -38.46 5.13
N THR A 11 20.17 -37.68 4.19
CA THR A 11 19.38 -36.64 3.49
C THR A 11 18.68 -37.27 2.29
N ILE A 12 17.35 -37.16 2.25
CA ILE A 12 16.53 -37.60 1.13
C ILE A 12 15.97 -36.33 0.49
N MET A 13 16.21 -36.13 -0.82
CA MET A 13 15.69 -35.01 -1.58
C MET A 13 14.28 -35.34 -2.11
N LEU A 14 13.29 -34.50 -1.77
CA LEU A 14 11.93 -34.61 -2.30
C LEU A 14 11.87 -33.80 -3.59
N GLU A 15 12.11 -34.44 -4.74
CA GLU A 15 12.24 -33.79 -6.05
C GLU A 15 10.99 -33.91 -6.89
N GLN A 16 10.15 -34.91 -6.64
CA GLN A 16 8.88 -35.03 -7.34
C GLN A 16 7.88 -33.98 -6.84
N ASN A 17 7.35 -33.20 -7.76
CA ASN A 17 6.33 -32.19 -7.55
C ASN A 17 4.98 -32.72 -8.08
N TYR A 18 3.90 -32.46 -7.36
CA TYR A 18 2.55 -32.90 -7.71
C TYR A 18 1.61 -31.72 -7.97
N ARG A 19 2.14 -30.50 -7.98
CA ARG A 19 1.36 -29.26 -8.10
C ARG A 19 1.40 -28.69 -9.50
N SER A 20 2.59 -28.42 -10.02
CA SER A 20 2.86 -27.63 -11.22
C SER A 20 3.23 -28.52 -12.41
N THR A 21 2.96 -28.03 -13.61
CA THR A 21 3.44 -28.62 -14.87
C THR A 21 4.95 -28.47 -15.00
N GLN A 22 5.58 -29.25 -15.91
CA GLN A 22 7.03 -29.28 -16.06
C GLN A 22 7.61 -27.94 -16.53
N THR A 23 6.94 -27.23 -17.46
CA THR A 23 7.35 -25.90 -17.93
C THR A 23 7.51 -24.91 -16.78
N ILE A 24 6.57 -24.88 -15.82
CA ILE A 24 6.65 -24.03 -14.64
C ILE A 24 7.83 -24.44 -13.75
N LEU A 25 8.04 -25.75 -13.57
CA LEU A 25 9.14 -26.27 -12.75
C LEU A 25 10.50 -26.00 -13.40
N ASP A 26 10.61 -26.08 -14.72
CA ASP A 26 11.87 -25.80 -15.42
C ASP A 26 12.24 -24.32 -15.30
N ALA A 27 11.28 -23.41 -15.43
CA ALA A 27 11.49 -22.00 -15.14
C ALA A 27 11.94 -21.76 -13.69
N ALA A 28 11.25 -22.36 -12.72
CA ALA A 28 11.62 -22.25 -11.32
C ALA A 28 13.02 -22.83 -11.03
N ASN A 29 13.35 -24.01 -11.62
CA ASN A 29 14.65 -24.63 -11.49
C ASN A 29 15.77 -23.76 -12.08
N ALA A 30 15.51 -23.09 -13.24
CA ALA A 30 16.47 -22.22 -13.90
C ALA A 30 16.78 -20.98 -13.04
N VAL A 31 15.75 -20.30 -12.54
CA VAL A 31 15.90 -19.14 -11.65
C VAL A 31 16.66 -19.51 -10.38
N ILE A 32 16.24 -20.55 -9.64
CA ILE A 32 16.87 -20.88 -8.37
C ILE A 32 18.28 -21.48 -8.54
N ALA A 33 18.63 -21.98 -9.72
CA ALA A 33 19.95 -22.52 -10.01
C ALA A 33 21.08 -21.47 -9.86
N ARG A 34 20.75 -20.19 -10.02
CA ARG A 34 21.69 -19.06 -9.91
C ARG A 34 22.11 -18.78 -8.46
N ASN A 35 21.46 -19.35 -7.45
CA ASN A 35 21.89 -19.25 -6.05
C ASN A 35 23.02 -20.24 -5.75
N GLU A 36 24.18 -19.72 -5.32
CA GLU A 36 25.37 -20.53 -5.05
C GLU A 36 25.24 -21.40 -3.80
N ASN A 37 24.67 -20.84 -2.71
CA ASN A 37 24.58 -21.51 -1.41
C ASN A 37 23.27 -22.31 -1.24
N ARG A 38 23.02 -23.30 -2.12
CA ARG A 38 21.86 -24.18 -2.04
C ARG A 38 22.24 -25.66 -2.13
N LYS A 39 21.40 -26.52 -1.58
CA LYS A 39 21.49 -27.95 -1.90
C LYS A 39 20.98 -28.18 -3.33
N PRO A 40 21.72 -28.87 -4.19
CA PRO A 40 21.28 -29.17 -5.55
C PRO A 40 19.99 -30.01 -5.46
N LYS A 41 18.90 -29.43 -5.96
CA LYS A 41 17.59 -30.07 -6.05
C LYS A 41 16.97 -29.63 -7.37
N LYS A 42 16.51 -30.59 -8.17
CA LYS A 42 15.80 -30.34 -9.43
C LYS A 42 14.38 -30.90 -9.30
N LEU A 43 13.39 -30.01 -9.35
CA LEU A 43 11.99 -30.44 -9.35
C LEU A 43 11.60 -31.02 -10.70
N TRP A 44 10.84 -32.13 -10.64
CA TRP A 44 10.22 -32.74 -11.81
C TRP A 44 8.79 -33.18 -11.46
N THR A 45 7.95 -33.39 -12.47
CA THR A 45 6.56 -33.79 -12.28
C THR A 45 6.13 -34.85 -13.28
N ALA A 46 5.11 -35.62 -12.91
CA ALA A 46 4.43 -36.55 -13.81
C ALA A 46 3.19 -35.92 -14.50
N LEU A 47 2.90 -34.64 -14.27
CA LEU A 47 1.74 -33.93 -14.84
C LEU A 47 1.92 -33.52 -16.31
N GLY A 48 3.10 -33.78 -16.91
CA GLY A 48 3.43 -33.39 -18.27
C GLY A 48 4.00 -31.97 -18.37
N GLU A 49 4.28 -31.53 -19.59
CA GLU A 49 4.91 -30.23 -19.85
C GLU A 49 3.98 -29.06 -19.51
N GLY A 50 2.72 -29.14 -19.89
CA GLY A 50 1.74 -28.07 -19.70
C GLY A 50 1.92 -26.90 -20.68
N ASP A 51 1.20 -25.80 -20.41
CA ASP A 51 1.25 -24.58 -21.22
C ASP A 51 2.57 -23.83 -21.01
N LYS A 52 2.99 -23.06 -22.03
CA LYS A 52 4.07 -22.09 -21.89
C LYS A 52 3.66 -20.98 -20.92
N ILE A 53 4.65 -20.38 -20.27
CA ILE A 53 4.49 -19.19 -19.45
C ILE A 53 4.11 -18.04 -20.37
N VAL A 54 3.12 -17.23 -19.99
CA VAL A 54 2.70 -16.08 -20.80
C VAL A 54 3.44 -14.83 -20.31
N GLY A 55 4.17 -14.17 -21.22
CA GLY A 55 4.92 -12.94 -20.94
C GLY A 55 4.24 -11.70 -21.51
N TYR A 56 4.24 -10.60 -20.75
CA TYR A 56 3.74 -9.31 -21.22
C TYR A 56 4.55 -8.13 -20.66
N ALA A 57 5.05 -7.25 -21.56
CA ALA A 57 5.75 -6.01 -21.21
C ALA A 57 4.83 -4.81 -21.50
N ALA A 58 4.41 -4.13 -20.46
CA ALA A 58 3.59 -2.91 -20.50
C ALA A 58 4.44 -1.64 -20.61
N ASP A 59 3.87 -0.55 -21.11
CA ASP A 59 4.53 0.74 -21.13
C ASP A 59 4.60 1.35 -19.72
N ASN A 60 3.56 1.17 -18.91
CA ASN A 60 3.46 1.66 -17.53
C ASN A 60 2.64 0.71 -16.65
N ALA A 61 2.57 1.04 -15.35
CA ALA A 61 1.86 0.24 -14.34
C ALA A 61 0.36 0.11 -14.61
N GLN A 62 -0.29 1.16 -15.13
CA GLN A 62 -1.71 1.15 -15.43
C GLN A 62 -2.03 0.23 -16.62
N GLN A 63 -1.18 0.28 -17.66
CA GLN A 63 -1.32 -0.62 -18.79
C GLN A 63 -1.06 -2.08 -18.40
N GLU A 64 -0.08 -2.34 -17.53
CA GLU A 64 0.15 -3.68 -16.97
C GLU A 64 -1.11 -4.19 -16.26
N ALA A 65 -1.65 -3.40 -15.33
CA ALA A 65 -2.83 -3.76 -14.56
C ALA A 65 -4.08 -3.93 -15.44
N GLY A 66 -4.29 -3.03 -16.42
CA GLY A 66 -5.39 -3.13 -17.38
C GLY A 66 -5.31 -4.38 -18.26
N TRP A 67 -4.09 -4.75 -18.72
CA TRP A 67 -3.89 -5.98 -19.48
C TRP A 67 -4.20 -7.21 -18.64
N ILE A 68 -3.76 -7.23 -17.36
CA ILE A 68 -4.06 -8.33 -16.43
C ILE A 68 -5.56 -8.47 -16.22
N ALA A 69 -6.28 -7.37 -15.98
CA ALA A 69 -7.72 -7.39 -15.79
C ALA A 69 -8.45 -7.93 -17.02
N ASN A 70 -8.08 -7.47 -18.22
CA ASN A 70 -8.65 -7.94 -19.48
C ASN A 70 -8.35 -9.43 -19.73
N GLU A 71 -7.14 -9.89 -19.43
CA GLU A 71 -6.78 -11.30 -19.58
C GLU A 71 -7.53 -12.19 -18.59
N ILE A 72 -7.75 -11.73 -17.36
CA ILE A 72 -8.58 -12.44 -16.36
C ILE A 72 -10.02 -12.54 -16.83
N ALA A 73 -10.60 -11.46 -17.38
CA ALA A 73 -11.93 -11.48 -17.95
C ALA A 73 -12.01 -12.49 -19.12
N ARG A 74 -11.05 -12.46 -20.03
CA ARG A 74 -10.95 -13.39 -21.16
C ARG A 74 -10.88 -14.86 -20.69
N ILE A 75 -10.02 -15.17 -19.71
CA ILE A 75 -9.88 -16.52 -19.16
C ILE A 75 -11.22 -17.00 -18.55
N HIS A 76 -11.89 -16.09 -17.84
CA HIS A 76 -13.20 -16.40 -17.26
C HIS A 76 -14.27 -16.66 -18.32
N GLU A 77 -14.39 -15.78 -19.30
CA GLU A 77 -15.44 -15.83 -20.33
C GLU A 77 -15.20 -16.93 -21.34
N GLU A 78 -13.96 -17.07 -21.86
CA GLU A 78 -13.64 -18.00 -22.94
C GLU A 78 -13.26 -19.40 -22.45
N GLU A 79 -12.54 -19.49 -21.33
CA GLU A 79 -12.04 -20.76 -20.79
C GLU A 79 -12.89 -21.30 -19.64
N GLY A 80 -13.87 -20.52 -19.14
CA GLY A 80 -14.78 -20.91 -18.05
C GLY A 80 -14.09 -21.06 -16.69
N ILE A 81 -12.96 -20.38 -16.47
CA ILE A 81 -12.19 -20.46 -15.23
C ILE A 81 -12.83 -19.58 -14.16
N ALA A 82 -13.07 -20.12 -12.98
CA ALA A 82 -13.63 -19.37 -11.87
C ALA A 82 -12.61 -18.36 -11.31
N TYR A 83 -13.05 -17.16 -10.92
CA TYR A 83 -12.18 -16.12 -10.34
C TYR A 83 -11.39 -16.60 -9.12
N ARG A 84 -11.97 -17.51 -8.31
CA ARG A 84 -11.28 -18.12 -7.15
C ARG A 84 -10.04 -18.95 -7.52
N ASP A 85 -9.91 -19.37 -8.77
CA ASP A 85 -8.79 -20.16 -9.27
C ASP A 85 -7.62 -19.30 -9.80
N ILE A 86 -7.79 -17.97 -9.74
CA ILE A 86 -6.85 -16.98 -10.26
C ILE A 86 -6.24 -16.18 -9.10
N ALA A 87 -4.92 -16.04 -9.11
CA ALA A 87 -4.21 -15.19 -8.16
C ALA A 87 -3.28 -14.20 -8.86
N ILE A 88 -3.22 -12.98 -8.34
CA ILE A 88 -2.25 -11.94 -8.70
C ILE A 88 -1.27 -11.81 -7.55
N MET A 89 0.01 -11.99 -7.82
CA MET A 89 1.09 -11.94 -6.83
C MET A 89 2.07 -10.83 -7.16
N TYR A 90 2.38 -10.00 -6.18
CA TYR A 90 3.28 -8.86 -6.30
C TYR A 90 4.31 -8.84 -5.15
N ARG A 91 5.41 -8.11 -5.35
CA ARG A 91 6.51 -8.04 -4.37
C ARG A 91 6.21 -7.06 -3.24
N ALA A 92 5.70 -5.89 -3.53
CA ALA A 92 5.44 -4.81 -2.59
C ALA A 92 3.97 -4.41 -2.57
N ASN A 93 3.46 -4.05 -1.38
CA ASN A 93 2.07 -3.63 -1.22
C ASN A 93 1.71 -2.40 -2.08
N ALA A 94 2.66 -1.50 -2.32
CA ALA A 94 2.46 -0.33 -3.17
C ALA A 94 1.97 -0.67 -4.59
N GLN A 95 2.35 -1.85 -5.13
CA GLN A 95 1.93 -2.31 -6.45
C GLN A 95 0.43 -2.64 -6.53
N SER A 96 -0.24 -2.92 -5.39
CA SER A 96 -1.63 -3.35 -5.42
C SER A 96 -2.60 -2.26 -5.92
N ARG A 97 -2.27 -0.98 -5.75
CA ARG A 97 -3.16 0.13 -6.10
C ARG A 97 -3.62 0.08 -7.57
N SER A 98 -2.69 0.08 -8.52
CA SER A 98 -3.04 0.04 -9.95
C SER A 98 -3.82 -1.22 -10.32
N LEU A 99 -3.51 -2.35 -9.66
CA LEU A 99 -4.23 -3.61 -9.84
C LEU A 99 -5.64 -3.52 -9.25
N GLU A 100 -5.82 -2.97 -8.05
CA GLU A 100 -7.13 -2.75 -7.43
C GLU A 100 -8.02 -1.87 -8.31
N GLU A 101 -7.49 -0.73 -8.78
CA GLU A 101 -8.21 0.16 -9.69
C GLU A 101 -8.58 -0.51 -11.03
N ALA A 102 -7.69 -1.33 -11.60
CA ALA A 102 -7.98 -2.07 -12.83
C ALA A 102 -9.08 -3.12 -12.61
N MET A 103 -9.10 -3.82 -11.46
CA MET A 103 -10.17 -4.76 -11.12
C MET A 103 -11.52 -4.06 -10.96
N ILE A 104 -11.54 -2.90 -10.29
CA ILE A 104 -12.74 -2.07 -10.12
C ILE A 104 -13.26 -1.60 -11.49
N ASN A 105 -12.39 -1.01 -12.31
CA ASN A 105 -12.75 -0.49 -13.63
C ASN A 105 -13.28 -1.57 -14.58
N ALA A 106 -12.75 -2.79 -14.46
CA ALA A 106 -13.21 -3.95 -15.23
C ALA A 106 -14.41 -4.69 -14.57
N ASN A 107 -14.92 -4.19 -13.44
CA ASN A 107 -15.98 -4.83 -12.65
C ASN A 107 -15.66 -6.29 -12.27
N LEU A 108 -14.40 -6.59 -11.98
CA LEU A 108 -13.95 -7.92 -11.59
C LEU A 108 -13.90 -8.06 -10.06
N PRO A 109 -14.55 -9.11 -9.52
CA PRO A 109 -14.54 -9.34 -8.07
C PRO A 109 -13.16 -9.76 -7.59
N TYR A 110 -12.61 -9.07 -6.59
CA TYR A 110 -11.31 -9.39 -6.02
C TYR A 110 -11.30 -9.37 -4.48
N GLN A 111 -10.26 -9.95 -3.91
CA GLN A 111 -9.96 -9.90 -2.48
C GLN A 111 -8.46 -9.79 -2.23
N LEU A 112 -8.09 -9.03 -1.21
CA LEU A 112 -6.71 -8.95 -0.72
C LEU A 112 -6.50 -9.95 0.41
N VAL A 113 -5.40 -10.71 0.33
CA VAL A 113 -5.01 -11.65 1.38
C VAL A 113 -3.73 -11.18 2.06
N GLY A 114 -3.81 -10.98 3.38
CA GLY A 114 -2.67 -10.53 4.18
C GLY A 114 -2.36 -9.04 4.06
N GLY A 115 -3.30 -8.24 3.59
CA GLY A 115 -3.18 -6.78 3.46
C GLY A 115 -4.53 -6.09 3.56
N THR A 116 -4.50 -4.77 3.61
CA THR A 116 -5.67 -3.88 3.50
C THR A 116 -5.64 -3.17 2.16
N LYS A 117 -6.82 -2.80 1.65
CA LYS A 117 -6.97 -2.02 0.43
C LYS A 117 -6.16 -0.72 0.51
N PHE A 118 -5.71 -0.19 -0.63
CA PHE A 118 -4.79 0.94 -0.67
C PHE A 118 -5.30 2.13 0.14
N TYR A 119 -6.53 2.59 -0.12
CA TYR A 119 -7.12 3.74 0.56
C TYR A 119 -7.54 3.46 2.01
N GLU A 120 -7.57 2.21 2.43
CA GLU A 120 -7.85 1.82 3.82
C GLU A 120 -6.61 1.76 4.70
N ARG A 121 -5.40 1.80 4.13
CA ARG A 121 -4.14 1.77 4.88
C ARG A 121 -4.02 2.97 5.79
N LYS A 122 -3.49 2.72 6.99
CA LYS A 122 -3.42 3.74 8.04
C LYS A 122 -2.70 5.00 7.58
N GLU A 123 -1.49 4.85 7.00
CA GLU A 123 -0.65 5.95 6.51
C GLU A 123 -1.33 6.75 5.40
N ILE A 124 -2.08 6.09 4.53
CA ILE A 124 -2.85 6.74 3.46
C ILE A 124 -4.03 7.51 4.05
N LYS A 125 -4.79 6.89 4.96
CA LYS A 125 -5.89 7.58 5.67
C LYS A 125 -5.38 8.76 6.50
N ASP A 126 -4.19 8.66 7.09
CA ASP A 126 -3.58 9.75 7.85
C ASP A 126 -3.19 10.91 6.92
N ALA A 127 -2.56 10.63 5.77
CA ALA A 127 -2.22 11.64 4.77
C ALA A 127 -3.46 12.30 4.16
N LEU A 128 -4.46 11.51 3.76
CA LEU A 128 -5.74 12.03 3.24
C LEU A 128 -6.48 12.90 4.28
N ALA A 129 -6.42 12.54 5.56
CA ALA A 129 -7.03 13.34 6.62
C ALA A 129 -6.37 14.73 6.77
N TYR A 130 -5.05 14.86 6.54
CA TYR A 130 -4.41 16.17 6.42
C TYR A 130 -4.96 16.98 5.26
N LEU A 131 -5.02 16.37 4.08
CA LEU A 131 -5.52 17.03 2.87
C LEU A 131 -6.99 17.48 3.04
N GLN A 132 -7.81 16.61 3.62
CA GLN A 132 -9.23 16.93 3.90
C GLN A 132 -9.37 18.05 4.93
N ALA A 133 -8.55 18.05 6.00
CA ALA A 133 -8.55 19.11 7.00
C ALA A 133 -8.04 20.46 6.45
N ILE A 134 -7.17 20.46 5.45
CA ILE A 134 -6.71 21.65 4.73
C ILE A 134 -7.86 22.25 3.91
N VAL A 135 -8.62 21.42 3.18
CA VAL A 135 -9.75 21.86 2.37
C VAL A 135 -10.93 22.27 3.26
N ASN A 136 -11.18 21.53 4.33
CA ASN A 136 -12.28 21.79 5.26
C ASN A 136 -11.80 21.73 6.74
N PRO A 137 -11.35 22.84 7.32
CA PRO A 137 -10.94 22.90 8.72
C PRO A 137 -12.10 22.63 9.72
N ALA A 138 -13.34 22.64 9.26
CA ALA A 138 -14.51 22.30 10.09
C ALA A 138 -14.74 20.79 10.21
N ASP A 139 -13.98 19.97 9.51
CA ASP A 139 -14.02 18.51 9.62
C ASP A 139 -13.35 18.03 10.91
N ASN A 140 -14.15 17.96 11.96
CA ASN A 140 -13.69 17.56 13.29
C ASN A 140 -13.10 16.14 13.32
N VAL A 141 -13.56 15.24 12.43
CA VAL A 141 -13.11 13.84 12.41
C VAL A 141 -11.66 13.79 11.93
N ASN A 142 -11.38 14.44 10.81
CA ASN A 142 -10.05 14.42 10.21
C ASN A 142 -9.05 15.26 11.04
N VAL A 143 -9.46 16.41 11.59
CA VAL A 143 -8.59 17.22 12.46
C VAL A 143 -8.21 16.44 13.72
N ARG A 144 -9.14 15.73 14.38
CA ARG A 144 -8.83 14.87 15.53
C ARG A 144 -7.90 13.74 15.17
N ARG A 145 -8.10 13.12 14.00
CA ARG A 145 -7.26 12.03 13.51
C ARG A 145 -5.80 12.44 13.39
N ILE A 146 -5.53 13.61 12.83
CA ILE A 146 -4.16 14.09 12.56
C ILE A 146 -3.49 14.80 13.72
N LEU A 147 -4.23 15.19 14.76
CA LEU A 147 -3.74 15.99 15.89
C LEU A 147 -2.43 15.43 16.47
N ASN A 148 -2.34 14.13 16.64
CA ASN A 148 -1.17 13.44 17.20
C ASN A 148 -0.53 12.41 16.25
N VAL A 149 -0.60 12.67 14.95
CA VAL A 149 0.03 11.90 13.88
C VAL A 149 0.86 12.85 13.01
N PRO A 150 2.20 12.74 13.05
CA PRO A 150 3.06 11.96 13.93
C PRO A 150 2.91 12.33 15.41
N LYS A 151 3.56 11.58 16.28
CA LYS A 151 3.43 11.79 17.75
C LYS A 151 3.94 13.17 18.18
N ARG A 152 3.02 14.04 18.64
CA ARG A 152 3.32 15.40 19.15
C ARG A 152 3.19 15.55 20.66
N GLY A 153 2.87 14.44 21.37
CA GLY A 153 2.60 14.49 22.81
C GLY A 153 1.21 15.06 23.15
N LEU A 154 0.33 15.17 22.18
CA LEU A 154 -1.06 15.61 22.32
C LEU A 154 -1.93 14.34 22.49
N GLY A 155 -2.04 13.88 23.73
CA GLY A 155 -2.80 12.66 24.06
C GLY A 155 -4.29 12.95 24.31
N VAL A 156 -5.03 11.89 24.67
CA VAL A 156 -6.49 11.89 24.87
C VAL A 156 -6.98 13.00 25.80
N ARG A 157 -6.18 13.38 26.84
CA ARG A 157 -6.55 14.48 27.74
C ARG A 157 -6.57 15.84 27.02
N ALA A 158 -5.57 16.10 26.15
CA ALA A 158 -5.52 17.35 25.38
C ALA A 158 -6.68 17.41 24.38
N GLU A 159 -6.92 16.30 23.68
CA GLU A 159 -8.05 16.16 22.77
C GLU A 159 -9.39 16.39 23.48
N GLY A 160 -9.59 15.78 24.66
CA GLY A 160 -10.80 15.98 25.46
C GLY A 160 -11.03 17.42 25.91
N LEU A 161 -9.97 18.15 26.29
CA LEU A 161 -10.08 19.57 26.66
C LEU A 161 -10.46 20.44 25.44
N ILE A 162 -9.87 20.19 24.29
CA ILE A 162 -10.20 20.89 23.03
C ILE A 162 -11.65 20.61 22.64
N ALA A 163 -12.08 19.33 22.69
CA ALA A 163 -13.45 18.96 22.38
C ALA A 163 -14.48 19.62 23.31
N SER A 164 -14.22 19.60 24.62
CA SER A 164 -15.09 20.23 25.62
C SER A 164 -15.22 21.74 25.42
N TYR A 165 -14.12 22.41 25.04
CA TYR A 165 -14.15 23.83 24.70
C TYR A 165 -14.96 24.09 23.44
N ALA A 166 -14.77 23.27 22.40
CA ALA A 166 -15.50 23.37 21.15
C ALA A 166 -17.01 23.24 21.39
N ASP A 167 -17.42 22.22 22.14
CA ASP A 167 -18.83 22.00 22.50
C ASP A 167 -19.44 23.15 23.34
N ALA A 168 -18.66 23.70 24.28
CA ALA A 168 -19.11 24.79 25.13
C ALA A 168 -19.26 26.13 24.42
N HIS A 169 -18.52 26.37 23.35
CA HIS A 169 -18.50 27.63 22.60
C HIS A 169 -19.13 27.53 21.21
N ASP A 170 -19.78 26.41 20.88
CA ASP A 170 -20.43 26.16 19.60
C ASP A 170 -19.48 26.43 18.41
N THR A 171 -18.24 25.93 18.53
CA THR A 171 -17.20 26.09 17.51
C THR A 171 -16.66 24.73 17.03
N THR A 172 -15.91 24.74 15.93
CA THR A 172 -15.27 23.54 15.42
C THR A 172 -14.09 23.12 16.30
N PHE A 173 -13.64 21.87 16.17
CA PHE A 173 -12.48 21.38 16.89
C PHE A 173 -11.21 22.19 16.56
N PHE A 174 -11.03 22.57 15.27
CA PHE A 174 -9.92 23.43 14.87
C PHE A 174 -10.13 24.87 15.38
N GLY A 175 -11.37 25.39 15.37
CA GLY A 175 -11.69 26.67 15.98
C GLY A 175 -11.37 26.72 17.48
N ALA A 176 -11.56 25.63 18.22
CA ALA A 176 -11.11 25.54 19.60
C ALA A 176 -9.56 25.56 19.71
N ILE A 177 -8.85 24.96 18.76
CA ILE A 177 -7.37 25.04 18.70
C ILE A 177 -6.88 26.48 18.49
N GLU A 178 -7.60 27.28 17.68
CA GLU A 178 -7.30 28.70 17.51
C GLU A 178 -7.34 29.47 18.83
N HIS A 179 -8.22 29.07 19.73
CA HIS A 179 -8.41 29.69 21.03
C HIS A 179 -7.76 28.89 22.19
N MET A 180 -6.75 28.09 21.90
CA MET A 180 -6.11 27.17 22.85
C MET A 180 -5.63 27.81 24.14
N GLU A 181 -5.33 29.12 24.14
CA GLU A 181 -4.91 29.88 25.33
C GLU A 181 -6.06 30.11 26.33
N GLN A 182 -7.31 30.03 25.86
CA GLN A 182 -8.52 30.23 26.65
C GLN A 182 -9.07 28.90 27.20
N ILE A 183 -8.49 27.75 26.81
CA ILE A 183 -8.94 26.43 27.28
C ILE A 183 -8.44 26.19 28.71
N GLU A 184 -9.39 26.16 29.66
CA GLU A 184 -9.06 25.86 31.04
C GLU A 184 -8.44 24.47 31.23
N GLY A 185 -7.40 24.37 32.06
CA GLY A 185 -6.69 23.12 32.31
C GLY A 185 -5.66 22.71 31.26
N MET A 186 -5.47 23.50 30.20
CA MET A 186 -4.41 23.32 29.24
C MET A 186 -3.07 23.76 29.83
N SER A 187 -2.05 22.90 29.75
CA SER A 187 -0.70 23.23 30.26
C SER A 187 0.19 23.82 29.16
N ALA A 188 1.18 24.64 29.53
CA ALA A 188 2.17 25.16 28.60
C ALA A 188 2.90 24.06 27.81
N ARG A 189 3.04 22.86 28.40
CA ARG A 189 3.60 21.67 27.74
C ARG A 189 2.71 21.17 26.61
N THR A 190 1.42 21.42 26.66
CA THR A 190 0.42 21.02 25.66
C THR A 190 0.17 22.14 24.65
N THR A 191 0.10 23.41 25.09
CA THR A 191 -0.16 24.55 24.19
C THR A 191 0.96 24.77 23.18
N LYS A 192 2.23 24.56 23.57
CA LYS A 192 3.35 24.74 22.63
C LYS A 192 3.28 23.81 21.40
N PRO A 193 3.20 22.48 21.52
CA PRO A 193 3.05 21.61 20.32
C PRO A 193 1.72 21.83 19.60
N LEU A 194 0.65 22.25 20.30
CA LEU A 194 -0.62 22.58 19.70
C LEU A 194 -0.52 23.84 18.82
N GLY A 195 0.21 24.87 19.27
CA GLY A 195 0.50 26.06 18.48
C GLY A 195 1.31 25.74 17.22
N VAL A 196 2.35 24.89 17.36
CA VAL A 196 3.11 24.43 16.19
C VAL A 196 2.21 23.69 15.18
N PHE A 197 1.29 22.85 15.68
CA PHE A 197 0.33 22.15 14.82
C PHE A 197 -0.62 23.14 14.10
N ARG A 198 -1.18 24.11 14.83
CA ARG A 198 -2.04 25.17 14.26
C ARG A 198 -1.30 25.93 13.15
N ASP A 199 -0.12 26.44 13.47
CA ASP A 199 0.66 27.27 12.53
C ASP A 199 1.09 26.47 11.28
N MET A 200 1.41 25.19 11.45
CA MET A 200 1.65 24.26 10.34
C MET A 200 0.41 24.10 9.45
N MET A 201 -0.78 23.89 10.06
CA MET A 201 -2.03 23.73 9.29
C MET A 201 -2.38 24.99 8.52
N HIS A 202 -2.16 26.18 9.08
CA HIS A 202 -2.30 27.44 8.35
C HIS A 202 -1.35 27.54 7.17
N GLY A 203 -0.08 27.26 7.39
CA GLY A 203 0.91 27.29 6.30
C GLY A 203 0.57 26.33 5.17
N LEU A 204 0.10 25.12 5.48
CA LEU A 204 -0.35 24.14 4.49
C LEU A 204 -1.62 24.60 3.75
N ALA A 205 -2.58 25.21 4.49
CA ALA A 205 -3.81 25.74 3.88
C ALA A 205 -3.53 26.93 2.96
N ASP A 206 -2.60 27.81 3.34
CA ASP A 206 -2.22 28.95 2.51
C ASP A 206 -1.45 28.48 1.26
N PHE A 207 -0.56 27.49 1.39
CA PHE A 207 0.11 26.86 0.24
C PHE A 207 -0.88 26.22 -0.74
N ALA A 208 -1.88 25.51 -0.23
CA ALA A 208 -2.88 24.84 -1.05
C ALA A 208 -3.88 25.79 -1.72
N LYS A 209 -3.98 27.06 -1.27
CA LYS A 209 -4.86 28.10 -1.88
C LYS A 209 -4.22 28.82 -3.05
N ASP A 210 -2.92 28.68 -3.25
CA ASP A 210 -2.24 29.28 -4.39
C ASP A 210 -2.77 28.63 -5.69
N HIS A 211 -3.20 29.46 -6.63
CA HIS A 211 -3.83 29.00 -7.88
C HIS A 211 -2.92 28.16 -8.77
N ASP A 212 -1.61 28.32 -8.61
CA ASP A 212 -0.62 27.58 -9.39
C ASP A 212 -0.19 26.28 -8.72
N THR A 213 -0.60 26.03 -7.47
CA THR A 213 -0.19 24.83 -6.70
C THR A 213 -1.02 23.61 -7.11
N LYS A 214 -0.31 22.56 -7.52
CA LYS A 214 -0.92 21.31 -7.96
C LYS A 214 -1.21 20.36 -6.80
N PRO A 215 -2.20 19.45 -6.91
CA PRO A 215 -2.50 18.43 -5.89
C PRO A 215 -1.29 17.62 -5.45
N SER A 216 -0.41 17.20 -6.37
CA SER A 216 0.80 16.42 -6.04
C SER A 216 1.81 17.20 -5.20
N GLU A 217 1.89 18.53 -5.42
CA GLU A 217 2.74 19.44 -4.65
C GLU A 217 2.19 19.62 -3.24
N VAL A 218 0.85 19.73 -3.10
CA VAL A 218 0.21 19.80 -1.77
C VAL A 218 0.43 18.49 -1.01
N VAL A 219 0.30 17.33 -1.66
CA VAL A 219 0.61 16.03 -1.04
C VAL A 219 2.06 16.00 -0.57
N ALA A 220 3.02 16.40 -1.41
CA ALA A 220 4.43 16.43 -1.04
C ALA A 220 4.71 17.36 0.15
N GLU A 221 4.12 18.56 0.15
CA GLU A 221 4.27 19.53 1.24
C GLU A 221 3.67 19.01 2.55
N VAL A 222 2.48 18.39 2.50
CA VAL A 222 1.86 17.72 3.65
C VAL A 222 2.77 16.63 4.22
N LEU A 223 3.28 15.73 3.39
CA LEU A 223 4.14 14.63 3.84
C LEU A 223 5.43 15.14 4.48
N SER A 224 6.00 16.22 3.94
CA SER A 224 7.21 16.86 4.45
C SER A 224 6.95 17.64 5.74
N LYS A 225 6.02 18.60 5.73
CA LYS A 225 5.79 19.52 6.86
C LYS A 225 5.10 18.87 8.05
N SER A 226 4.24 17.89 7.83
CA SER A 226 3.61 17.15 8.95
C SER A 226 4.61 16.34 9.75
N GLY A 227 5.72 15.90 9.14
CA GLY A 227 6.73 15.03 9.73
C GLY A 227 6.38 13.53 9.64
N ILE A 228 5.28 13.16 8.97
CA ILE A 228 4.90 11.74 8.80
C ILE A 228 5.97 10.97 8.04
N LEU A 229 6.46 11.53 6.94
CA LEU A 229 7.48 10.90 6.11
C LEU A 229 8.80 10.74 6.89
N GLU A 230 9.20 11.79 7.63
CA GLU A 230 10.43 11.78 8.44
C GLU A 230 10.38 10.74 9.56
N GLU A 231 9.23 10.61 10.26
CA GLU A 231 9.04 9.58 11.31
C GLU A 231 9.22 8.17 10.72
N LEU A 232 8.60 7.88 9.57
CA LEU A 232 8.68 6.58 8.92
C LEU A 232 10.07 6.26 8.37
N GLN A 233 10.75 7.26 7.78
CA GLN A 233 12.11 7.09 7.24
C GLN A 233 13.18 6.86 8.32
N ARG A 234 12.97 7.39 9.55
CA ARG A 234 13.87 7.18 10.69
C ARG A 234 13.64 5.85 11.39
N SER A 235 12.55 5.17 11.08
CA SER A 235 12.21 3.89 11.70
C SER A 235 13.07 2.77 11.12
N GLU A 236 13.52 1.86 11.98
CA GLU A 236 14.22 0.62 11.59
C GLU A 236 13.22 -0.53 11.30
N ASP A 237 11.91 -0.31 11.49
CA ASP A 237 10.89 -1.32 11.20
C ASP A 237 10.73 -1.51 9.69
N PRO A 238 10.93 -2.73 9.15
CA PRO A 238 10.70 -3.02 7.73
C PRO A 238 9.28 -2.68 7.25
N GLN A 239 8.29 -2.67 8.14
CA GLN A 239 6.92 -2.29 7.80
C GLN A 239 6.80 -0.78 7.51
N ASP A 240 7.58 0.06 8.20
CA ASP A 240 7.56 1.49 7.97
C ASP A 240 8.18 1.85 6.62
N ALA A 241 9.16 1.07 6.15
CA ALA A 241 9.66 1.19 4.79
C ALA A 241 8.56 0.96 3.73
N SER A 242 7.71 -0.06 3.93
CA SER A 242 6.56 -0.29 3.05
C SER A 242 5.50 0.82 3.13
N ARG A 243 5.36 1.49 4.29
CA ARG A 243 4.48 2.67 4.43
C ARG A 243 5.03 3.86 3.66
N VAL A 244 6.35 4.06 3.63
CA VAL A 244 7.00 5.08 2.78
C VAL A 244 6.68 4.83 1.30
N ASP A 245 6.78 3.58 0.84
CA ASP A 245 6.41 3.22 -0.54
C ASP A 245 4.93 3.52 -0.83
N ASN A 246 4.03 3.27 0.13
CA ASN A 246 2.60 3.60 0.00
C ASN A 246 2.36 5.11 -0.11
N LEU A 247 3.06 5.93 0.69
CA LEU A 247 2.97 7.40 0.60
C LEU A 247 3.53 7.93 -0.73
N SER A 248 4.60 7.32 -1.24
CA SER A 248 5.13 7.62 -2.57
C SER A 248 4.08 7.35 -3.67
N GLN A 249 3.33 6.25 -3.55
CA GLN A 249 2.23 5.97 -4.46
C GLN A 249 1.10 6.99 -4.36
N LEU A 250 0.74 7.47 -3.16
CA LEU A 250 -0.27 8.51 -3.01
C LEU A 250 0.10 9.80 -3.76
N GLN A 251 1.35 10.22 -3.66
CA GLN A 251 1.84 11.38 -4.41
C GLN A 251 1.81 11.13 -5.94
N SER A 252 2.14 9.91 -6.37
CA SER A 252 2.07 9.53 -7.78
C SER A 252 0.63 9.51 -8.31
N VAL A 253 -0.35 9.11 -7.46
CA VAL A 253 -1.79 9.20 -7.78
C VAL A 253 -2.22 10.64 -8.02
N ALA A 254 -1.77 11.57 -7.17
CA ALA A 254 -2.09 12.99 -7.33
C ALA A 254 -1.49 13.55 -8.63
N ALA A 255 -0.25 13.18 -8.97
CA ALA A 255 0.39 13.57 -10.23
C ALA A 255 -0.31 12.96 -11.45
N GLU A 256 -0.79 11.72 -11.36
CA GLU A 256 -1.57 11.07 -12.41
C GLU A 256 -2.93 11.75 -12.62
N PHE A 257 -3.61 12.12 -11.52
CA PHE A 257 -4.85 12.88 -11.56
C PHE A 257 -4.66 14.22 -12.30
N GLU A 258 -3.57 14.94 -12.05
CA GLU A 258 -3.22 16.19 -12.74
C GLU A 258 -3.03 16.02 -14.25
N GLN A 259 -2.43 14.92 -14.67
CA GLN A 259 -2.21 14.66 -16.10
C GLN A 259 -3.51 14.35 -16.84
N ASN A 260 -4.47 13.75 -16.14
CA ASN A 260 -5.73 13.29 -16.72
C ASN A 260 -6.90 14.27 -16.54
N THR A 261 -6.73 15.31 -15.72
CA THR A 261 -7.82 16.25 -15.35
C THR A 261 -7.41 17.68 -15.69
N PRO A 262 -8.07 18.33 -16.67
CA PRO A 262 -7.92 19.77 -16.86
C PRO A 262 -8.32 20.52 -15.59
N ASP A 263 -7.55 21.55 -15.22
CA ASP A 263 -7.78 22.37 -14.02
C ASP A 263 -7.90 21.53 -12.72
N ALA A 264 -6.99 20.56 -12.56
CA ALA A 264 -6.94 19.68 -11.41
C ALA A 264 -6.81 20.46 -10.09
N THR A 265 -7.77 20.27 -9.18
CA THR A 265 -7.78 20.90 -7.85
C THR A 265 -7.62 19.85 -6.74
N LEU A 266 -7.14 20.29 -5.58
CA LEU A 266 -7.05 19.40 -4.40
C LEU A 266 -8.43 18.83 -4.01
N ALA A 267 -9.49 19.63 -4.09
CA ALA A 267 -10.85 19.17 -3.79
C ALA A 267 -11.31 18.08 -4.77
N GLY A 268 -11.08 18.26 -6.08
CA GLY A 268 -11.38 17.26 -7.11
C GLY A 268 -10.59 15.97 -6.94
N PHE A 269 -9.32 16.08 -6.55
CA PHE A 269 -8.50 14.92 -6.20
C PHE A 269 -9.09 14.12 -5.02
N LEU A 270 -9.49 14.81 -3.96
CA LEU A 270 -10.10 14.18 -2.79
C LEU A 270 -11.47 13.54 -3.10
N GLU A 271 -12.28 14.17 -3.94
CA GLU A 271 -13.54 13.61 -4.42
C GLU A 271 -13.30 12.30 -5.19
N THR A 272 -12.36 12.31 -6.14
CA THR A 272 -12.00 11.12 -6.92
C THR A 272 -11.52 9.98 -6.03
N THR A 273 -10.65 10.27 -5.04
CA THR A 273 -10.15 9.24 -4.11
C THR A 273 -11.25 8.67 -3.23
N ALA A 274 -12.23 9.49 -2.82
CA ALA A 274 -13.38 9.03 -2.04
C ALA A 274 -14.28 8.11 -2.85
N LEU A 275 -14.56 8.43 -4.12
CA LEU A 275 -15.37 7.59 -5.02
C LEU A 275 -14.74 6.22 -5.25
N VAL A 276 -13.43 6.16 -5.44
CA VAL A 276 -12.71 4.87 -5.60
C VAL A 276 -12.79 4.05 -4.32
N ALA A 277 -12.60 4.67 -3.15
CA ALA A 277 -12.68 3.98 -1.86
C ALA A 277 -14.08 3.40 -1.58
N ASP A 278 -15.14 4.10 -1.99
CA ASP A 278 -16.53 3.65 -1.80
C ASP A 278 -16.94 2.56 -2.81
N SER A 279 -16.48 2.63 -4.07
CA SER A 279 -16.75 1.62 -5.10
C SER A 279 -16.21 0.23 -4.72
N ASP A 280 -15.16 0.20 -3.92
CA ASP A 280 -14.58 -1.01 -3.35
C ASP A 280 -15.54 -1.81 -2.43
N GLN A 281 -16.62 -1.20 -1.95
CA GLN A 281 -17.55 -1.82 -1.01
C GLN A 281 -18.76 -2.48 -1.70
N LEU A 282 -18.89 -2.35 -3.02
CA LEU A 282 -20.00 -2.94 -3.75
C LEU A 282 -19.87 -4.47 -3.79
N PRO A 283 -20.92 -5.22 -3.39
CA PRO A 283 -20.93 -6.67 -3.52
C PRO A 283 -20.94 -7.05 -4.99
N GLY A 284 -19.98 -7.89 -5.41
CA GLY A 284 -20.01 -8.46 -6.76
C GLY A 284 -21.23 -9.37 -6.96
N GLU A 285 -21.93 -9.22 -8.08
CA GLU A 285 -23.19 -9.93 -8.36
C GLU A 285 -23.07 -11.46 -8.55
N ASN A 286 -21.84 -12.03 -8.59
CA ASN A 286 -21.62 -13.46 -8.86
C ASN A 286 -20.88 -14.17 -7.71
N GLU A 287 -21.61 -14.62 -6.70
CA GLU A 287 -21.04 -15.41 -5.59
C GLU A 287 -20.48 -16.78 -6.03
N ASP A 288 -20.99 -17.38 -7.11
CA ASP A 288 -20.61 -18.72 -7.56
C ASP A 288 -19.20 -18.81 -8.18
N SER A 289 -18.72 -17.76 -8.84
CA SER A 289 -17.39 -17.71 -9.47
C SER A 289 -16.26 -17.38 -8.49
N GLY A 290 -16.61 -16.91 -7.29
CA GLY A 290 -15.66 -16.47 -6.26
C GLY A 290 -14.98 -15.14 -6.63
N LYS A 291 -13.80 -14.88 -6.04
CA LYS A 291 -13.04 -13.64 -6.21
C LYS A 291 -11.60 -13.93 -6.62
N VAL A 292 -11.03 -13.08 -7.49
CA VAL A 292 -9.60 -13.08 -7.78
C VAL A 292 -8.82 -12.76 -6.51
N THR A 293 -7.82 -13.56 -6.20
CA THR A 293 -7.03 -13.36 -4.98
C THR A 293 -5.78 -12.54 -5.29
N MET A 294 -5.61 -11.42 -4.60
CA MET A 294 -4.44 -10.55 -4.71
C MET A 294 -3.62 -10.62 -3.42
N MET A 295 -2.31 -10.80 -3.54
CA MET A 295 -1.44 -10.93 -2.36
C MET A 295 0.02 -10.62 -2.67
N THR A 296 0.79 -10.36 -1.60
CA THR A 296 2.25 -10.32 -1.74
C THR A 296 2.82 -11.72 -1.89
N LEU A 297 3.99 -11.83 -2.51
CA LEU A 297 4.74 -13.09 -2.61
C LEU A 297 5.04 -13.73 -1.25
N HIS A 298 5.24 -12.91 -0.21
CA HIS A 298 5.47 -13.40 1.15
C HIS A 298 4.24 -14.12 1.72
N THR A 299 3.06 -13.57 1.47
CA THR A 299 1.78 -14.14 1.89
C THR A 299 1.43 -15.40 1.10
N ALA A 300 1.92 -15.53 -0.13
CA ALA A 300 1.64 -16.66 -1.01
C ALA A 300 2.26 -17.99 -0.53
N LYS A 301 3.11 -17.96 0.50
CA LYS A 301 3.74 -19.17 1.04
C LYS A 301 2.69 -20.12 1.60
N GLY A 302 2.61 -21.33 1.05
CA GLY A 302 1.62 -22.35 1.44
C GLY A 302 0.35 -22.37 0.60
N LEU A 303 0.06 -21.30 -0.15
CA LEU A 303 -1.07 -21.22 -1.06
C LEU A 303 -0.69 -21.72 -2.46
N GLU A 304 -1.69 -22.04 -3.30
CA GLU A 304 -1.48 -22.53 -4.66
C GLU A 304 -2.73 -22.34 -5.51
N TYR A 305 -2.56 -21.87 -6.75
CA TYR A 305 -3.65 -21.53 -7.66
C TYR A 305 -3.45 -22.14 -9.04
N PRO A 306 -4.53 -22.53 -9.74
CA PRO A 306 -4.44 -22.98 -11.13
C PRO A 306 -3.77 -21.94 -12.05
N TYR A 307 -4.12 -20.66 -11.92
CA TYR A 307 -3.63 -19.54 -12.72
C TYR A 307 -2.99 -18.49 -11.80
N VAL A 308 -1.75 -18.13 -12.10
CA VAL A 308 -1.00 -17.13 -11.29
C VAL A 308 -0.43 -16.05 -12.21
N PHE A 309 -0.70 -14.80 -11.87
CA PHE A 309 -0.05 -13.62 -12.44
C PHE A 309 1.04 -13.15 -11.48
N LEU A 310 2.29 -13.20 -11.92
CA LEU A 310 3.45 -12.69 -11.21
C LEU A 310 3.83 -11.34 -11.82
N THR A 311 3.54 -10.25 -11.11
CA THR A 311 3.59 -8.89 -11.65
C THR A 311 4.79 -8.10 -11.16
N GLY A 312 5.17 -7.07 -11.92
CA GLY A 312 6.25 -6.18 -11.52
C GLY A 312 7.62 -6.81 -11.62
N MET A 313 7.86 -7.61 -12.66
CA MET A 313 9.14 -8.28 -12.91
C MET A 313 10.17 -7.28 -13.48
N GLU A 314 10.58 -6.30 -12.65
CA GLU A 314 11.54 -5.26 -12.99
C GLU A 314 12.62 -5.10 -11.91
N GLN A 315 13.82 -4.68 -12.32
CA GLN A 315 14.88 -4.29 -11.39
C GLN A 315 14.44 -3.11 -10.51
N GLY A 316 14.65 -3.22 -9.20
CA GLY A 316 14.20 -2.23 -8.23
C GLY A 316 12.81 -2.51 -7.65
N THR A 317 11.94 -3.23 -8.39
CA THR A 317 10.65 -3.73 -7.92
C THR A 317 10.77 -5.19 -7.47
N PHE A 318 11.20 -6.07 -8.35
CA PHE A 318 11.46 -7.47 -8.06
C PHE A 318 12.61 -8.02 -8.93
N PRO A 319 13.85 -8.11 -8.39
CA PRO A 319 14.24 -7.92 -6.99
C PRO A 319 14.05 -6.48 -6.51
N HIS A 320 13.76 -6.35 -5.20
CA HIS A 320 13.59 -5.04 -4.57
C HIS A 320 14.92 -4.26 -4.55
N GLN A 321 14.87 -2.93 -4.73
CA GLN A 321 16.04 -2.06 -4.82
C GLN A 321 17.07 -2.30 -3.71
N ARG A 322 16.63 -2.43 -2.46
CA ARG A 322 17.51 -2.64 -1.30
C ARG A 322 18.28 -3.95 -1.36
N ALA A 323 17.67 -5.00 -1.92
CA ALA A 323 18.29 -6.32 -2.02
C ALA A 323 19.32 -6.42 -3.15
N MET A 324 19.40 -5.43 -4.05
CA MET A 324 20.33 -5.46 -5.18
C MET A 324 21.78 -5.19 -4.77
N GLU A 325 22.01 -4.58 -3.61
CA GLU A 325 23.35 -4.24 -3.10
C GLU A 325 23.97 -5.38 -2.27
N ASP A 326 23.16 -6.33 -1.78
CA ASP A 326 23.62 -7.47 -0.96
C ASP A 326 23.31 -8.80 -1.66
N THR A 327 24.36 -9.58 -1.92
CA THR A 327 24.24 -10.89 -2.56
C THR A 327 23.39 -11.89 -1.76
N SER A 328 23.37 -11.79 -0.43
CA SER A 328 22.55 -12.63 0.45
C SER A 328 21.07 -12.25 0.36
N GLU A 329 20.76 -10.96 0.34
CA GLU A 329 19.40 -10.47 0.18
C GLU A 329 18.89 -10.74 -1.25
N LEU A 330 19.72 -10.58 -2.26
CA LEU A 330 19.39 -10.93 -3.64
C LEU A 330 19.10 -12.45 -3.78
N ALA A 331 19.86 -13.29 -3.07
CA ALA A 331 19.59 -14.72 -3.04
C ALA A 331 18.25 -15.05 -2.37
N GLU A 332 17.82 -14.26 -1.38
CA GLU A 332 16.49 -14.41 -0.76
C GLU A 332 15.37 -13.93 -1.70
N GLU A 333 15.55 -12.81 -2.39
CA GLU A 333 14.62 -12.36 -3.44
C GLU A 333 14.45 -13.43 -4.53
N ARG A 334 15.54 -14.10 -4.93
CA ARG A 334 15.46 -15.20 -5.89
C ARG A 334 14.72 -16.43 -5.33
N ARG A 335 14.85 -16.70 -4.03
CA ARG A 335 14.01 -17.74 -3.37
C ARG A 335 12.54 -17.34 -3.37
N LEU A 336 12.26 -16.06 -3.19
CA LEU A 336 10.90 -15.54 -3.27
C LEU A 336 10.33 -15.65 -4.69
N ALA A 337 11.14 -15.38 -5.72
CA ALA A 337 10.76 -15.60 -7.14
C ALA A 337 10.44 -17.08 -7.39
N TYR A 338 11.31 -17.98 -6.94
CA TYR A 338 11.06 -19.42 -7.00
C TYR A 338 9.75 -19.82 -6.29
N VAL A 339 9.45 -19.23 -5.12
CA VAL A 339 8.18 -19.46 -4.43
C VAL A 339 7.02 -18.98 -5.29
N GLY A 340 7.06 -17.77 -5.83
CA GLY A 340 5.99 -17.21 -6.67
C GLY A 340 5.71 -18.08 -7.90
N ILE A 341 6.74 -18.42 -8.66
CA ILE A 341 6.64 -19.28 -9.85
C ILE A 341 5.98 -20.63 -9.50
N THR A 342 6.41 -21.26 -8.40
CA THR A 342 5.88 -22.57 -7.96
C THR A 342 4.49 -22.49 -7.29
N ARG A 343 3.85 -21.34 -7.22
CA ARG A 343 2.43 -21.24 -6.79
C ARG A 343 1.45 -21.61 -7.90
N ALA A 344 1.86 -21.49 -9.16
CA ALA A 344 1.04 -21.85 -10.30
C ALA A 344 0.96 -23.38 -10.47
N LYS A 345 -0.26 -23.87 -10.72
CA LYS A 345 -0.52 -25.29 -11.01
C LYS A 345 -0.53 -25.54 -12.51
N ARG A 346 -1.24 -24.72 -13.29
CA ARG A 346 -1.51 -24.92 -14.72
C ARG A 346 -0.83 -23.88 -15.58
N ARG A 347 -1.09 -22.58 -15.33
CA ARG A 347 -0.58 -21.49 -16.17
C ARG A 347 0.01 -20.38 -15.31
N LEU A 348 1.18 -19.93 -15.69
CA LEU A 348 1.89 -18.80 -15.11
C LEU A 348 1.92 -17.65 -16.11
N TYR A 349 1.62 -16.46 -15.63
CA TYR A 349 1.79 -15.19 -16.33
C TYR A 349 2.89 -14.40 -15.66
N VAL A 350 3.79 -13.81 -16.42
CA VAL A 350 4.84 -12.91 -15.92
C VAL A 350 4.69 -11.57 -16.62
N THR A 351 4.57 -10.49 -15.84
CA THR A 351 4.36 -9.15 -16.38
C THR A 351 5.35 -8.16 -15.84
N ARG A 352 5.65 -7.13 -16.63
CA ARG A 352 6.48 -6.00 -16.26
C ARG A 352 5.98 -4.71 -16.88
N ALA A 353 6.36 -3.57 -16.31
CA ALA A 353 6.16 -2.24 -16.87
C ALA A 353 7.52 -1.61 -17.18
N ALA A 354 7.63 -0.91 -18.33
CA ALA A 354 8.85 -0.18 -18.68
C ALA A 354 9.02 1.14 -17.91
N VAL A 355 7.91 1.68 -17.39
CA VAL A 355 7.91 2.92 -16.59
C VAL A 355 7.01 2.74 -15.37
N ARG A 356 7.50 3.15 -14.19
CA ARG A 356 6.70 3.27 -12.97
C ARG A 356 6.82 4.65 -12.36
N ALA A 357 5.70 5.19 -11.91
CA ALA A 357 5.71 6.44 -11.15
C ALA A 357 6.14 6.18 -9.70
N GLN A 358 7.07 7.00 -9.21
CA GLN A 358 7.51 7.03 -7.82
C GLN A 358 7.74 8.48 -7.40
N TRP A 359 7.14 8.91 -6.30
CA TRP A 359 7.14 10.31 -5.87
C TRP A 359 6.67 11.29 -6.97
N GLY A 360 5.64 10.90 -7.74
CA GLY A 360 5.12 11.69 -8.85
C GLY A 360 6.04 11.77 -10.07
N GLN A 361 7.21 11.13 -10.05
CA GLN A 361 8.16 11.10 -11.17
C GLN A 361 8.09 9.77 -11.90
N ALA A 362 8.12 9.82 -13.23
CA ALA A 362 8.23 8.63 -14.06
C ALA A 362 9.67 8.10 -14.06
N ASN A 363 9.84 6.85 -13.65
CA ASN A 363 11.14 6.18 -13.61
C ASN A 363 11.16 5.04 -14.62
N ASP A 364 12.21 4.96 -15.39
CA ASP A 364 12.47 3.87 -16.32
C ASP A 364 12.86 2.61 -15.56
N MET A 365 12.20 1.51 -15.87
CA MET A 365 12.40 0.23 -15.23
C MET A 365 13.05 -0.76 -16.19
N MET A 366 14.19 -1.30 -15.79
CA MET A 366 14.84 -2.39 -16.53
C MET A 366 14.12 -3.72 -16.24
N PRO A 367 14.07 -4.65 -17.20
CA PRO A 367 13.55 -6.00 -16.94
C PRO A 367 14.24 -6.64 -15.74
N SER A 368 13.48 -7.45 -14.98
CA SER A 368 14.03 -8.21 -13.86
C SER A 368 15.07 -9.21 -14.34
N GLN A 369 16.21 -9.31 -13.68
CA GLN A 369 17.17 -10.39 -13.93
C GLN A 369 16.54 -11.79 -13.78
N PHE A 370 15.47 -11.92 -12.97
CA PHE A 370 14.76 -13.19 -12.82
C PHE A 370 14.01 -13.60 -14.09
N LEU A 371 13.60 -12.65 -14.94
CA LEU A 371 13.06 -12.95 -16.28
C LEU A 371 14.14 -13.47 -17.21
N ASP A 372 15.33 -12.87 -17.19
CA ASP A 372 16.47 -13.28 -18.01
C ASP A 372 17.02 -14.66 -17.59
N GLU A 373 16.74 -15.08 -16.37
CA GLU A 373 17.11 -16.41 -15.84
C GLU A 373 16.14 -17.52 -16.29
N ILE A 374 14.96 -17.17 -16.81
CA ILE A 374 14.00 -18.13 -17.39
C ILE A 374 14.37 -18.38 -18.86
N PRO A 375 14.53 -19.63 -19.29
CA PRO A 375 14.78 -19.93 -20.71
C PRO A 375 13.67 -19.38 -21.62
N ASP A 376 14.06 -18.67 -22.67
CA ASP A 376 13.13 -18.00 -23.60
C ASP A 376 12.11 -18.95 -24.24
N GLU A 377 12.52 -20.20 -24.50
CA GLU A 377 11.65 -21.24 -25.09
C GLU A 377 10.46 -21.60 -24.19
N LEU A 378 10.53 -21.32 -22.87
CA LEU A 378 9.45 -21.59 -21.93
C LEU A 378 8.41 -20.46 -21.88
N ILE A 379 8.70 -19.29 -22.47
CA ILE A 379 7.83 -18.12 -22.45
C ILE A 379 7.18 -17.89 -23.82
N ASP A 380 5.87 -17.71 -23.84
CA ASP A 380 5.08 -17.18 -24.96
C ASP A 380 4.83 -15.69 -24.74
N TRP A 381 5.65 -14.85 -25.35
CA TRP A 381 5.54 -13.41 -25.22
C TRP A 381 4.38 -12.86 -26.05
N LYS A 382 3.32 -12.38 -25.39
CA LYS A 382 2.26 -11.61 -26.05
C LYS A 382 2.77 -10.23 -26.47
N ARG A 383 3.66 -9.67 -25.67
CA ARG A 383 4.41 -8.46 -25.96
C ARG A 383 5.73 -8.53 -25.20
N ARG A 384 6.86 -8.59 -25.90
CA ARG A 384 8.19 -8.75 -25.29
C ARG A 384 8.79 -7.39 -24.88
N GLU A 385 8.58 -6.37 -25.70
CA GLU A 385 9.10 -5.03 -25.52
C GLU A 385 7.97 -4.02 -25.41
N ALA A 386 8.09 -3.09 -24.48
CA ALA A 386 7.17 -1.97 -24.34
C ALA A 386 7.26 -1.03 -25.55
N GLY A 387 6.17 -0.30 -25.87
CA GLY A 387 6.15 0.65 -26.97
C GLY A 387 7.15 1.78 -26.78
N VAL A 388 7.28 2.26 -25.55
CA VAL A 388 8.26 3.30 -25.16
C VAL A 388 9.71 2.83 -25.35
N GLU A 389 10.00 1.56 -25.09
CA GLU A 389 11.34 0.97 -25.32
C GLU A 389 11.65 0.92 -26.82
N ARG A 390 10.69 0.49 -27.64
CA ARG A 390 10.84 0.45 -29.11
C ARG A 390 11.02 1.84 -29.72
N MET A 391 10.26 2.83 -29.24
CA MET A 391 10.44 4.22 -29.71
C MET A 391 11.84 4.76 -29.38
N ARG A 392 12.34 4.49 -28.18
CA ARG A 392 13.71 4.91 -27.78
C ARG A 392 14.79 4.20 -28.58
N ALA A 393 14.60 2.93 -28.91
CA ALA A 393 15.52 2.17 -29.74
C ALA A 393 15.56 2.69 -31.19
N SER A 394 14.41 3.13 -31.74
CA SER A 394 14.38 3.73 -33.08
C SER A 394 15.14 5.05 -33.15
N TRP A 395 14.99 5.92 -32.13
CA TRP A 395 15.69 7.20 -32.10
C TRP A 395 17.22 7.05 -31.96
N ARG A 396 17.70 6.02 -31.23
CA ARG A 396 19.16 5.73 -31.17
C ARG A 396 19.74 5.27 -32.50
N ASN A 397 18.96 4.51 -33.27
CA ASN A 397 19.41 4.03 -34.59
C ASN A 397 19.43 5.14 -35.66
N ASP A 398 18.57 6.17 -35.54
CA ASP A 398 18.54 7.32 -36.42
C ASP A 398 19.76 8.26 -36.19
N ASP A 399 20.31 8.31 -34.96
CA ASP A 399 21.51 9.10 -34.65
C ASP A 399 22.80 8.44 -35.19
N ASP A 400 22.83 7.12 -35.35
CA ASP A 400 23.99 6.38 -35.91
C ASP A 400 24.04 6.41 -37.45
N GLU A 401 22.94 6.71 -38.17
CA GLU A 401 22.90 6.77 -39.63
C GLU A 401 23.29 8.16 -40.20
N PHE A 402 23.43 9.20 -39.34
CA PHE A 402 23.87 10.55 -39.74
C PHE A 402 25.35 10.83 -39.49
N GLY A 403 26.14 9.83 -39.12
CA GLY A 403 27.57 9.93 -38.80
C GLY A 403 28.54 9.59 -39.92
N GLY A 404 28.21 9.87 -41.17
CA GLY A 404 29.08 9.67 -42.35
C GLY A 404 29.34 10.99 -43.09
N TRP A 405 30.01 11.91 -42.50
CA TRP A 405 30.71 13.00 -43.20
C TRP A 405 32.19 12.87 -42.90
N ASP A 406 32.89 12.26 -43.83
CA ASP A 406 34.33 12.42 -44.00
C ASP A 406 34.55 13.91 -44.29
N ASP A 407 35.15 14.62 -43.35
CA ASP A 407 35.85 15.87 -43.63
C ASP A 407 37.13 15.91 -42.79
N ASP A 408 38.22 15.65 -43.51
CA ASP A 408 39.56 16.15 -43.14
C ASP A 408 39.50 17.67 -43.01
N ASP A 409 39.47 18.18 -41.77
CA ASP A 409 40.04 19.49 -41.44
C ASP A 409 40.31 19.61 -39.94
N ASP A 410 41.58 19.71 -39.66
CA ASP A 410 42.27 20.04 -38.42
C ASP A 410 41.77 21.35 -37.78
N PHE A 411 40.97 21.29 -36.69
CA PHE A 411 40.89 22.41 -35.74
C PHE A 411 40.48 21.96 -34.33
N GLY A 412 41.42 22.06 -33.40
CA GLY A 412 41.23 22.52 -32.00
C GLY A 412 40.24 21.81 -31.10
N SER A 413 40.75 20.94 -30.26
CA SER A 413 40.17 20.35 -29.05
C SER A 413 39.35 21.32 -28.19
N VAL A 414 38.04 21.01 -28.03
CA VAL A 414 37.23 21.42 -26.86
C VAL A 414 36.59 20.16 -26.24
N PRO A 415 36.78 19.92 -24.95
CA PRO A 415 36.26 18.71 -24.33
C PRO A 415 34.78 18.86 -24.02
N PHE A 416 33.93 18.12 -24.71
CA PHE A 416 32.55 17.89 -24.28
C PHE A 416 32.57 16.88 -23.13
N GLY A 417 32.14 17.37 -21.96
CA GLY A 417 32.03 16.58 -20.74
C GLY A 417 30.97 15.48 -20.85
N GLY A 418 31.43 14.25 -20.74
CA GLY A 418 30.57 13.10 -20.52
C GLY A 418 29.87 13.20 -19.18
N SER A 419 28.57 13.03 -19.18
CA SER A 419 27.78 12.87 -17.97
C SER A 419 28.04 11.50 -17.37
N SER A 420 28.96 11.44 -16.42
CA SER A 420 29.13 10.28 -15.56
C SER A 420 28.11 10.31 -14.43
N TYR A 421 27.49 9.19 -14.19
CA TYR A 421 26.63 8.91 -13.04
C TYR A 421 27.29 9.35 -11.74
N GLY A 422 26.71 10.38 -11.08
CA GLY A 422 27.15 10.89 -9.79
C GLY A 422 26.63 10.02 -8.66
N LYS A 423 27.55 9.36 -7.97
CA LYS A 423 27.36 8.85 -6.61
C LYS A 423 27.02 10.01 -5.68
N SER A 424 25.85 10.00 -5.06
CA SER A 424 25.57 10.85 -3.91
C SER A 424 26.16 10.23 -2.65
N SER A 425 27.26 10.79 -2.16
CA SER A 425 27.75 10.56 -0.82
C SER A 425 27.26 11.67 0.11
N TYR A 426 26.64 11.31 1.20
CA TYR A 426 26.34 12.19 2.33
C TYR A 426 27.63 12.65 3.00
N GLY A 427 27.71 13.95 3.32
CA GLY A 427 28.76 14.45 4.19
C GLY A 427 28.73 15.96 4.41
N GLY A 428 28.29 16.38 5.59
CA GLY A 428 28.96 17.39 6.41
C GLY A 428 28.85 18.86 6.02
N SER A 429 28.10 19.56 6.83
CA SER A 429 28.07 21.01 7.04
C SER A 429 29.43 21.62 7.33
N SER A 430 29.76 22.80 6.76
CA SER A 430 30.48 23.83 7.48
C SER A 430 30.20 25.23 6.92
N TYR A 431 30.03 26.16 7.83
CA TYR A 431 29.78 27.59 7.68
C TYR A 431 30.92 28.32 6.98
N GLY A 432 30.58 29.35 6.20
CA GLY A 432 31.57 30.34 5.73
C GLY A 432 30.90 31.54 5.06
N SER A 433 30.87 32.64 5.78
CA SER A 433 30.43 34.00 5.42
C SER A 433 31.31 34.67 4.35
N GLY A 434 30.74 35.59 3.56
CA GLY A 434 31.52 36.61 2.84
C GLY A 434 30.81 37.17 1.61
N THR A 435 30.07 38.21 1.76
CA THR A 435 30.13 39.63 1.35
C THR A 435 30.34 39.99 -0.14
N TYR A 436 29.39 40.82 -0.62
CA TYR A 436 29.41 41.94 -1.57
C TYR A 436 29.79 41.76 -3.05
N GLY A 437 28.92 42.35 -3.89
CA GLY A 437 29.33 42.94 -5.15
C GLY A 437 28.23 43.13 -6.20
N SER A 438 27.60 44.28 -6.14
CA SER A 438 26.65 44.83 -7.13
C SER A 438 27.32 45.15 -8.50
N ARG A 439 26.51 45.07 -9.59
CA ARG A 439 26.26 46.13 -10.60
C ARG A 439 25.68 45.55 -11.88
N SER A 440 24.47 45.92 -12.15
CA SER A 440 23.89 46.73 -13.24
C SER A 440 24.58 46.68 -14.61
N SER A 441 23.83 46.34 -15.67
CA SER A 441 23.43 47.34 -16.66
C SER A 441 22.70 46.71 -17.87
N TYR A 442 21.55 47.24 -18.17
CA TYR A 442 20.95 47.74 -19.40
C TYR A 442 21.33 47.15 -20.76
N GLY A 443 20.31 46.84 -21.55
CA GLY A 443 20.40 46.76 -22.99
C GLY A 443 19.05 46.39 -23.64
N SER A 444 18.25 47.40 -23.94
CA SER A 444 17.02 47.33 -24.74
C SER A 444 17.34 47.44 -26.22
N SER A 445 16.51 46.80 -27.07
CA SER A 445 16.02 47.27 -28.38
C SER A 445 15.32 46.13 -29.08
N SER A 446 14.07 46.11 -29.34
CA SER A 446 13.13 46.81 -30.19
C SER A 446 13.24 46.46 -31.69
N TYR A 447 12.03 46.28 -32.23
CA TYR A 447 11.56 46.31 -33.59
C TYR A 447 11.57 45.03 -34.46
N GLY A 448 10.37 44.70 -34.94
CA GLY A 448 10.09 44.43 -36.29
C GLY A 448 8.76 43.70 -36.56
N SER A 449 7.74 44.53 -36.84
CA SER A 449 6.44 44.13 -37.36
C SER A 449 6.51 43.57 -38.78
N GLY A 450 5.68 42.57 -39.09
CA GLY A 450 5.47 42.08 -40.44
C GLY A 450 4.10 41.43 -40.60
N ARG A 451 3.17 42.22 -41.09
CA ARG A 451 1.77 41.90 -41.45
C ARG A 451 1.72 41.42 -42.90
N ALA A 452 1.10 40.30 -43.19
CA ALA A 452 0.53 40.05 -44.51
C ALA A 452 -0.71 39.15 -44.39
N GLN A 453 -1.80 39.75 -44.87
CA GLN A 453 -3.10 39.20 -45.21
C GLN A 453 -3.03 38.48 -46.55
N TYR A 454 -3.96 37.57 -46.75
CA TYR A 454 -4.83 37.21 -47.91
C TYR A 454 -5.21 35.78 -47.76
N GLY A 455 -6.44 35.33 -47.74
CA GLY A 455 -7.62 35.53 -48.57
C GLY A 455 -8.01 34.13 -48.98
N GLY A 456 -9.13 33.55 -48.70
CA GLY A 456 -10.43 33.76 -49.13
C GLY A 456 -10.97 32.54 -49.88
N SER A 457 -12.22 32.26 -49.67
CA SER A 457 -13.25 31.56 -50.47
C SER A 457 -13.47 30.07 -50.13
N SER A 458 -14.59 29.79 -49.50
CA SER A 458 -15.96 29.49 -49.99
C SER A 458 -16.05 28.13 -50.72
N ALA A 459 -16.90 27.21 -50.31
CA ALA A 459 -18.31 27.11 -50.54
C ALA A 459 -18.90 25.78 -50.02
N ARG A 460 -20.08 25.89 -49.39
CA ARG A 460 -21.34 25.15 -49.66
C ARG A 460 -21.28 23.61 -49.63
N GLY A 461 -22.22 22.90 -49.02
CA GLY A 461 -23.61 23.06 -48.69
C GLY A 461 -24.11 21.87 -47.93
N ALA A 462 -25.08 22.08 -47.10
CA ALA A 462 -26.48 21.70 -47.22
C ALA A 462 -26.70 20.18 -47.15
N SER A 463 -27.54 19.66 -46.34
CA SER A 463 -28.91 19.88 -45.92
C SER A 463 -29.27 18.81 -44.87
N SER A 464 -29.84 19.14 -43.72
CA SER A 464 -31.26 19.13 -43.39
C SER A 464 -31.93 17.74 -43.52
N LEU A 465 -32.55 17.30 -42.44
CA LEU A 465 -33.98 17.21 -42.29
C LEU A 465 -34.40 16.40 -41.06
N TYR A 466 -35.26 17.03 -40.26
CA TYR A 466 -36.48 16.55 -39.61
C TYR A 466 -36.36 15.41 -38.61
N GLY A 467 -37.02 15.43 -37.47
CA GLY A 467 -38.19 16.18 -36.98
C GLY A 467 -38.53 15.65 -35.62
N SER A 468 -38.86 16.52 -34.79
CA SER A 468 -40.05 16.92 -34.09
C SER A 468 -40.84 15.84 -33.37
N SER A 469 -40.98 16.12 -32.07
CA SER A 469 -42.20 16.16 -31.24
C SER A 469 -42.88 14.87 -30.82
N SER A 470 -43.01 14.72 -29.51
CA SER A 470 -44.29 14.95 -28.89
C SER A 470 -44.21 14.92 -27.37
N GLN A 471 -44.64 16.03 -26.79
CA GLN A 471 -45.09 16.15 -25.40
C GLN A 471 -46.28 15.25 -25.16
N ARG A 472 -46.36 14.61 -24.02
CA ARG A 472 -47.60 14.42 -23.28
C ARG A 472 -47.35 14.48 -21.79
N SER A 473 -47.82 15.56 -21.23
CA SER A 473 -48.14 15.79 -19.83
C SER A 473 -49.24 14.82 -19.36
N TYR A 474 -49.09 14.27 -18.16
CA TYR A 474 -50.22 14.05 -17.26
C TYR A 474 -49.79 14.33 -15.84
N ALA A 475 -50.61 15.12 -15.20
CA ALA A 475 -50.56 15.59 -13.83
C ALA A 475 -51.05 14.51 -12.85
N GLY A 476 -50.64 14.62 -11.62
CA GLY A 476 -51.50 14.30 -10.52
C GLY A 476 -50.87 13.62 -9.32
N ALA A 477 -50.92 14.39 -8.22
CA ALA A 477 -51.04 13.98 -6.83
C ALA A 477 -49.79 13.40 -6.13
N GLY A 478 -49.21 14.11 -5.37
CA GLY A 478 -48.96 14.49 -4.01
C GLY A 478 -49.21 13.41 -2.94
N SER A 479 -48.16 13.04 -2.23
CA SER A 479 -48.25 12.87 -0.77
C SER A 479 -46.85 12.89 -0.17
N SER A 480 -46.69 13.84 0.69
CA SER A 480 -45.62 14.03 1.68
C SER A 480 -45.64 12.91 2.71
N SER A 481 -44.46 12.39 3.09
CA SER A 481 -44.24 11.92 4.46
C SER A 481 -42.76 11.96 4.80
N SER A 482 -42.40 12.94 5.45
CA SER A 482 -41.68 13.20 6.71
C SER A 482 -40.83 12.06 7.23
N TYR A 483 -39.55 12.41 7.38
CA TYR A 483 -38.59 11.78 8.27
C TYR A 483 -39.08 11.79 9.71
N GLY A 484 -39.08 10.63 10.35
CA GLY A 484 -39.29 10.43 11.78
C GLY A 484 -38.14 9.69 12.40
N SER A 485 -37.34 10.46 13.12
CA SER A 485 -36.44 10.01 14.19
C SER A 485 -37.21 9.27 15.28
N LEU A 486 -36.71 8.13 15.74
CA LEU A 486 -37.22 7.49 16.97
C LEU A 486 -36.07 7.02 17.87
N TYR A 487 -35.75 7.86 18.81
CA TYR A 487 -35.30 7.48 20.15
C TYR A 487 -36.53 7.01 20.95
N GLY A 488 -36.40 5.88 21.63
CA GLY A 488 -37.46 5.36 22.51
C GLY A 488 -36.88 4.47 23.60
N SER A 489 -36.98 4.97 24.82
CA SER A 489 -36.51 4.46 26.09
C SER A 489 -37.59 3.59 26.77
N TYR A 490 -37.11 2.59 27.51
CA TYR A 490 -37.67 1.95 28.74
C TYR A 490 -39.10 1.38 28.80
N GLY A 491 -39.16 0.15 29.31
CA GLY A 491 -40.38 -0.39 29.89
C GLY A 491 -40.26 -1.83 30.43
N SER A 492 -40.15 -1.94 31.72
CA SER A 492 -40.17 -3.16 32.52
C SER A 492 -41.52 -3.89 32.52
N GLY A 493 -41.53 -5.23 32.57
CA GLY A 493 -42.73 -6.01 32.84
C GLY A 493 -42.45 -7.48 33.19
N LYS A 494 -42.68 -7.86 34.44
CA LYS A 494 -42.68 -9.23 35.00
C LYS A 494 -43.93 -10.02 34.60
N SER A 495 -43.78 -11.34 34.40
CA SER A 495 -44.60 -12.43 35.02
C SER A 495 -44.26 -13.78 34.43
N SER A 496 -43.78 -14.73 35.16
CA SER A 496 -44.36 -15.88 35.86
C SER A 496 -45.16 -16.85 34.99
N GLY A 497 -44.68 -18.09 34.93
CA GLY A 497 -45.46 -19.23 34.45
C GLY A 497 -44.65 -20.54 34.43
N LYS A 498 -45.07 -21.47 35.29
CA LYS A 498 -44.49 -22.76 35.67
C LYS A 498 -44.65 -23.88 34.61
N SER A 499 -43.77 -24.79 34.70
CA SER A 499 -43.88 -26.27 34.87
C SER A 499 -43.52 -27.15 33.68
N GLY A 500 -42.76 -28.22 34.03
CA GLY A 500 -42.71 -29.46 33.27
C GLY A 500 -41.35 -30.14 33.27
N LYS A 501 -41.08 -31.00 34.27
CA LYS A 501 -39.93 -31.92 34.34
C LYS A 501 -40.03 -33.00 33.26
N VAL A 502 -38.91 -33.31 32.60
CA VAL A 502 -38.53 -34.72 32.30
C VAL A 502 -36.98 -34.82 32.33
N THR A 503 -36.54 -35.76 33.12
CA THR A 503 -35.15 -36.15 33.36
C THR A 503 -34.64 -37.12 32.29
N THR A 504 -33.48 -36.86 31.72
CA THR A 504 -32.55 -37.92 31.34
C THR A 504 -31.10 -37.43 31.47
N ARG A 505 -30.37 -38.23 32.16
CA ARG A 505 -28.97 -38.13 32.56
C ARG A 505 -28.05 -38.47 31.39
N ARG A 506 -27.14 -37.56 30.97
CA ARG A 506 -25.89 -38.01 30.35
C ARG A 506 -24.77 -36.99 30.62
N VAL A 507 -23.62 -37.55 30.86
CA VAL A 507 -22.34 -37.09 31.38
C VAL A 507 -21.70 -35.98 30.56
N LYS A 508 -21.06 -35.00 31.27
CA LYS A 508 -20.31 -33.86 30.77
C LYS A 508 -18.97 -34.25 30.13
N PRO A 509 -18.46 -33.39 29.20
CA PRO A 509 -17.30 -32.59 29.61
C PRO A 509 -17.56 -31.08 29.53
N LYS A 510 -16.88 -30.38 30.42
CA LYS A 510 -16.97 -28.93 30.60
C LYS A 510 -16.14 -28.20 29.54
N SER A 511 -16.76 -27.34 28.76
CA SER A 511 -16.14 -26.14 28.23
C SER A 511 -17.20 -25.03 28.28
N LYS A 512 -16.89 -23.94 28.96
CA LYS A 512 -17.72 -22.77 29.05
C LYS A 512 -17.53 -21.92 27.77
N PRO A 513 -18.59 -21.41 27.15
CA PRO A 513 -18.44 -20.40 26.12
C PRO A 513 -18.15 -19.05 26.79
N VAL A 514 -17.20 -18.32 26.22
CA VAL A 514 -16.88 -16.93 26.57
C VAL A 514 -17.94 -16.04 25.95
N ASP A 515 -18.66 -15.31 26.83
CA ASP A 515 -19.69 -14.36 26.47
C ASP A 515 -19.04 -13.02 26.07
N LEU A 516 -19.19 -12.64 24.79
CA LEU A 516 -18.58 -11.46 24.16
C LEU A 516 -19.40 -10.16 24.29
N THR A 517 -20.34 -10.09 25.24
CA THR A 517 -21.15 -8.88 25.46
C THR A 517 -20.93 -8.28 26.83
N LYS A 518 -19.83 -7.61 27.06
CA LYS A 518 -19.68 -6.54 28.06
C LYS A 518 -18.49 -5.67 27.73
N SER A 519 -18.69 -4.67 26.89
CA SER A 519 -17.84 -3.49 26.83
C SER A 519 -18.67 -2.29 27.30
N SER A 520 -18.37 -1.78 28.45
CA SER A 520 -18.45 -0.38 28.87
C SER A 520 -18.58 -0.29 30.38
N GLN A 521 -17.44 -0.19 31.03
CA GLN A 521 -17.26 0.71 32.21
C GLN A 521 -15.76 0.82 32.47
N ALA A 522 -15.24 1.98 32.30
CA ALA A 522 -13.88 2.36 32.62
C ALA A 522 -13.60 2.25 34.11
N SER A 523 -12.33 1.94 34.44
CA SER A 523 -11.70 1.90 35.74
C SER A 523 -11.83 0.58 36.52
N GLN A 524 -11.09 -0.42 36.08
CA GLN A 524 -10.36 -1.35 36.92
C GLN A 524 -9.34 -2.03 36.03
N THR A 525 -8.09 -2.09 36.47
CA THR A 525 -6.96 -2.72 35.79
C THR A 525 -7.30 -4.15 35.39
N ASP A 526 -7.58 -4.35 34.08
CA ASP A 526 -7.82 -5.68 33.54
C ASP A 526 -6.54 -6.51 33.61
N ASN A 527 -6.48 -7.37 34.61
CA ASN A 527 -5.52 -8.46 34.68
C ASN A 527 -5.98 -9.55 33.72
N ARG A 528 -5.41 -9.61 32.49
CA ARG A 528 -5.77 -10.61 31.49
C ARG A 528 -5.49 -12.04 31.93
N SER A 529 -4.49 -12.24 32.77
CA SER A 529 -4.18 -13.54 33.38
C SER A 529 -5.04 -13.85 34.61
N GLY A 530 -5.62 -12.84 35.26
CA GLY A 530 -6.31 -12.99 36.54
C GLY A 530 -5.38 -13.38 37.69
N LEU A 531 -4.06 -13.42 37.46
CA LEU A 531 -3.04 -13.83 38.41
C LEU A 531 -2.48 -12.63 39.17
N SER A 532 -2.32 -12.79 40.48
CA SER A 532 -1.57 -11.84 41.32
C SER A 532 -0.09 -12.25 41.34
N ILE A 533 0.79 -11.27 41.62
CA ILE A 533 2.23 -11.55 41.78
C ILE A 533 2.50 -12.54 42.93
N SER A 534 1.61 -12.57 43.92
CA SER A 534 1.67 -13.53 45.04
C SER A 534 1.38 -14.99 44.63
N ASP A 535 0.79 -15.18 43.46
CA ASP A 535 0.39 -16.50 42.97
C ASP A 535 1.44 -17.13 42.03
N VAL A 536 2.54 -16.43 41.79
CA VAL A 536 3.60 -16.84 40.87
C VAL A 536 4.94 -16.91 41.61
N HIS A 537 5.64 -18.03 41.52
CA HIS A 537 6.95 -18.25 42.16
C HIS A 537 8.01 -18.61 41.11
N VAL A 538 9.27 -18.35 41.42
CA VAL A 538 10.40 -18.83 40.61
C VAL A 538 10.42 -20.37 40.60
N GLY A 539 10.42 -20.94 39.42
CA GLY A 539 10.34 -22.37 39.21
C GLY A 539 8.96 -22.87 38.77
N ASP A 540 7.92 -22.02 38.85
CA ASP A 540 6.59 -22.38 38.41
C ASP A 540 6.55 -22.55 36.89
N ARG A 541 5.71 -23.48 36.44
CA ARG A 541 5.47 -23.72 35.01
C ARG A 541 4.18 -23.05 34.57
N LEU A 542 4.24 -22.44 33.40
CA LEU A 542 3.11 -21.80 32.81
C LEU A 542 3.02 -22.06 31.30
N THR A 543 1.86 -21.83 30.75
CA THR A 543 1.64 -21.84 29.30
C THR A 543 1.29 -20.43 28.84
N HIS A 544 1.95 -19.97 27.78
CA HIS A 544 1.67 -18.71 27.11
C HIS A 544 1.09 -18.99 25.73
N ASP A 545 0.03 -18.31 25.33
CA ASP A 545 -0.70 -18.55 24.06
C ASP A 545 0.20 -18.54 22.82
N HIS A 546 1.27 -17.75 22.82
CA HIS A 546 2.16 -17.57 21.67
C HIS A 546 3.50 -18.32 21.80
N PHE A 547 4.04 -18.46 23.02
CA PHE A 547 5.38 -19.02 23.25
C PHE A 547 5.34 -20.48 23.77
N GLY A 548 4.15 -21.00 24.10
CA GLY A 548 3.99 -22.35 24.63
C GLY A 548 4.37 -22.48 26.11
N MET A 549 4.81 -23.67 26.52
CA MET A 549 5.18 -23.95 27.91
C MET A 549 6.52 -23.33 28.27
N GLY A 550 6.56 -22.66 29.43
CA GLY A 550 7.77 -22.05 29.99
C GLY A 550 7.89 -22.23 31.50
N THR A 551 9.07 -21.92 32.03
CA THR A 551 9.37 -21.94 33.47
C THR A 551 9.78 -20.56 33.92
N VAL A 552 9.19 -20.07 35.03
CA VAL A 552 9.52 -18.76 35.62
C VAL A 552 10.90 -18.80 36.23
N ILE A 553 11.82 -17.96 35.77
CA ILE A 553 13.21 -17.90 36.23
C ILE A 553 13.51 -16.67 37.09
N GLU A 554 12.74 -15.61 36.96
CA GLU A 554 12.91 -14.37 37.74
C GLU A 554 11.57 -13.65 37.88
N ILE A 555 11.36 -13.02 39.05
CA ILE A 555 10.17 -12.20 39.35
C ILE A 555 10.62 -10.84 39.86
N GLN A 556 10.09 -9.79 39.26
CA GLN A 556 10.29 -8.41 39.69
C GLN A 556 8.94 -7.82 40.12
N ASP A 557 8.73 -7.72 41.42
CA ASP A 557 7.52 -7.08 41.95
C ASP A 557 7.63 -5.55 41.84
N LYS A 558 6.71 -4.98 41.03
CA LYS A 558 6.53 -3.52 40.85
C LYS A 558 5.05 -3.12 41.00
N GLY A 559 4.33 -3.84 41.84
CA GLY A 559 2.89 -3.65 42.02
C GLY A 559 2.13 -3.92 40.70
N ALA A 560 1.33 -2.97 40.26
CA ALA A 560 0.56 -3.13 39.00
C ALA A 560 1.40 -3.36 37.73
N ASN A 561 2.71 -3.15 37.81
CA ASN A 561 3.64 -3.33 36.68
C ASN A 561 4.65 -4.46 36.97
N SER A 562 4.27 -5.47 37.75
CA SER A 562 5.11 -6.62 38.03
C SER A 562 5.45 -7.40 36.78
N VAL A 563 6.71 -7.83 36.66
CA VAL A 563 7.27 -8.49 35.49
C VAL A 563 7.80 -9.85 35.92
N ILE A 564 7.50 -10.87 35.14
CA ILE A 564 8.09 -12.19 35.25
C ILE A 564 9.01 -12.46 34.07
N THR A 565 10.12 -13.13 34.33
CA THR A 565 11.02 -13.61 33.29
C THR A 565 10.82 -15.12 33.15
N VAL A 566 10.47 -15.56 31.96
CA VAL A 566 10.10 -16.97 31.68
C VAL A 566 11.05 -17.55 30.65
N ASP A 567 11.58 -18.72 30.93
CA ASP A 567 12.35 -19.53 29.97
C ASP A 567 11.41 -20.54 29.31
N PHE A 568 11.20 -20.34 28.00
CA PHE A 568 10.36 -21.22 27.16
C PHE A 568 11.14 -22.39 26.54
N GLY A 569 12.41 -22.60 26.94
CA GLY A 569 13.28 -23.59 26.36
C GLY A 569 13.97 -23.12 25.07
N ASN A 570 14.93 -23.89 24.57
CA ASN A 570 15.73 -23.58 23.38
C ASN A 570 16.51 -22.24 23.43
N GLY A 571 16.73 -21.68 24.63
CA GLY A 571 17.39 -20.38 24.81
C GLY A 571 16.49 -19.18 24.63
N GLU A 572 15.19 -19.36 24.54
CA GLU A 572 14.20 -18.28 24.44
C GLU A 572 13.73 -17.85 25.83
N VAL A 573 14.34 -16.77 26.34
CA VAL A 573 13.94 -16.15 27.60
C VAL A 573 13.19 -14.85 27.31
N LYS A 574 11.96 -14.71 27.86
CA LYS A 574 11.11 -13.53 27.63
C LYS A 574 10.73 -12.88 28.97
N ARG A 575 10.65 -11.56 28.96
CA ARG A 575 10.13 -10.77 30.09
C ARG A 575 8.69 -10.39 29.80
N LEU A 576 7.77 -10.83 30.65
CA LEU A 576 6.34 -10.67 30.48
C LEU A 576 5.78 -9.78 31.59
N LEU A 577 4.92 -8.82 31.22
CA LEU A 577 4.18 -7.99 32.17
C LEU A 577 2.97 -8.80 32.67
N LEU A 578 2.96 -9.19 33.94
CA LEU A 578 2.02 -10.16 34.50
C LEU A 578 0.54 -9.82 34.24
N ARG A 579 0.18 -8.56 34.33
CA ARG A 579 -1.21 -8.08 34.12
C ARG A 579 -1.70 -8.18 32.66
N MET A 580 -0.78 -8.27 31.68
CA MET A 580 -1.12 -8.22 30.25
C MET A 580 -0.78 -9.51 29.52
N ALA A 581 0.04 -10.37 30.11
CA ALA A 581 0.47 -11.60 29.46
C ALA A 581 -0.67 -12.62 29.43
N PRO A 582 -0.98 -13.21 28.28
CA PRO A 582 -1.95 -14.30 28.16
C PRO A 582 -1.30 -15.61 28.61
N ILE A 583 -1.21 -15.80 29.95
CA ILE A 583 -0.58 -16.95 30.59
C ILE A 583 -1.57 -17.70 31.48
N GLU A 584 -1.41 -19.02 31.54
CA GLU A 584 -2.10 -19.92 32.47
C GLU A 584 -1.05 -20.71 33.25
N MET A 585 -1.23 -20.82 34.60
CA MET A 585 -0.36 -21.63 35.43
C MET A 585 -0.71 -23.10 35.26
N LEU A 586 0.33 -23.97 35.23
CA LEU A 586 0.20 -25.40 35.04
C LEU A 586 0.17 -26.14 36.37
#